data_8d026a99864f6c17edd8e58965332ff9
#
_entry.id   8d026a99864f6c17edd8e58965332ff9
#
_cell.length_a   1.000
_cell.length_b   1.000
_cell.length_c   1.000
_cell.angle_alpha   90.00
_cell.angle_beta   90.00
_cell.angle_gamma   90.00
#
_symmetry.space_group_name_H-M   'P 1'
#
loop_
_entity.id
_entity.type
_entity.pdbx_description
1 polymer ?
#
loop_
_entity_poly.entity_id
_entity_poly.type
_entity_poly.pdbx_seq_one_letter_code
_entity_poly.pdbx_strand_id
1 'polypeptide(L)'
;MFVESTKLRICALSRRPRLEPPTGAAALAGVLWATCACTGLFPMTARAQQGIAKSSSVVVQPGAPGLPSKTLPASARPTLPQPSQADIEFMQGMIMHHSQAVDMTALIASHTENKGVRSLGAKISSSQSDEIRFMQRWLATRGQPTSMAMAGMPGMDTSGQSMALMPGMLTPEQMDALRKAKGAEFDRLFLTGMIQHHGGALVMVKDLFDTAGAGQDAELFNFVTDVDSGQRAEIRIMQNMLEEKR
;
A
#
# COMPACT_ATOMS: atom_id res chain seq x y z
N MET A 1 14.94 -11.43 -67.86
CA MET A 1 16.35 -10.99 -67.95
C MET A 1 16.77 -10.53 -66.57
N PHE A 2 17.74 -11.29 -65.97
CA PHE A 2 18.49 -11.07 -64.70
C PHE A 2 17.69 -10.73 -63.44
N VAL A 3 17.49 -11.61 -62.55
CA VAL A 3 18.15 -12.28 -61.41
C VAL A 3 19.33 -11.48 -60.82
N GLU A 4 19.17 -11.00 -59.63
CA GLU A 4 20.28 -11.00 -58.68
C GLU A 4 19.81 -11.18 -57.22
N SER A 5 20.31 -12.26 -56.73
CA SER A 5 20.21 -12.79 -55.37
C SER A 5 21.29 -12.10 -54.52
N THR A 6 20.96 -11.52 -53.38
CA THR A 6 21.98 -11.14 -52.39
C THR A 6 21.73 -11.86 -51.09
N LYS A 7 22.70 -12.70 -50.80
CA LYS A 7 22.79 -13.64 -49.65
C LYS A 7 22.95 -12.96 -48.33
N LEU A 8 22.28 -13.58 -47.35
CA LEU A 8 22.53 -13.63 -45.92
C LEU A 8 23.98 -13.42 -45.49
N ARG A 9 24.16 -12.65 -44.43
CA ARG A 9 25.23 -12.88 -43.44
C ARG A 9 24.61 -13.07 -42.04
N ILE A 10 24.64 -14.32 -41.64
CA ILE A 10 24.43 -14.77 -40.26
C ILE A 10 25.67 -14.33 -39.48
N CYS A 11 25.50 -13.53 -38.47
CA CYS A 11 26.55 -13.23 -37.50
C CYS A 11 26.28 -14.04 -36.24
N ALA A 12 27.28 -14.89 -35.92
CA ALA A 12 27.25 -15.94 -34.95
C ALA A 12 27.18 -15.43 -33.49
N LEU A 13 26.51 -16.22 -32.70
CA LEU A 13 26.43 -16.20 -31.24
C LEU A 13 27.79 -16.00 -30.55
N SER A 14 27.83 -15.06 -29.63
CA SER A 14 28.77 -15.06 -28.53
C SER A 14 28.12 -15.67 -27.29
N ARG A 15 28.51 -16.90 -26.99
CA ARG A 15 28.17 -17.59 -25.72
C ARG A 15 28.96 -16.92 -24.59
N ARG A 16 28.31 -16.47 -23.55
CA ARG A 16 28.96 -16.10 -22.28
C ARG A 16 29.27 -17.37 -21.48
N PRO A 17 30.46 -17.48 -20.85
CA PRO A 17 30.84 -18.63 -20.04
C PRO A 17 30.10 -18.64 -18.71
N ARG A 18 29.66 -19.86 -18.32
CA ARG A 18 29.18 -20.18 -16.97
C ARG A 18 30.38 -20.13 -16.01
N LEU A 19 30.24 -19.38 -14.94
CA LEU A 19 31.13 -19.47 -13.78
C LEU A 19 30.63 -20.58 -12.85
N GLU A 20 31.39 -21.65 -12.75
CA GLU A 20 31.18 -22.70 -11.72
C GLU A 20 31.91 -22.31 -10.41
N PRO A 21 31.37 -22.68 -9.25
CA PRO A 21 32.05 -22.43 -7.96
C PRO A 21 33.17 -23.39 -7.73
N PRO A 22 34.26 -23.00 -7.02
CA PRO A 22 35.37 -23.89 -6.73
C PRO A 22 35.03 -24.84 -5.57
N THR A 23 35.08 -26.14 -5.87
CA THR A 23 35.24 -27.18 -4.87
C THR A 23 36.70 -27.24 -4.44
N GLY A 24 36.98 -26.90 -3.19
CA GLY A 24 38.31 -27.03 -2.58
C GLY A 24 38.24 -27.94 -1.36
N ALA A 25 38.85 -29.10 -1.52
CA ALA A 25 38.96 -30.16 -0.50
C ALA A 25 39.95 -29.80 0.64
N ALA A 26 39.68 -30.40 1.75
CA ALA A 26 40.42 -30.37 3.00
C ALA A 26 41.92 -30.67 2.88
N ALA A 27 42.73 -30.00 3.71
CA ALA A 27 44.03 -30.47 4.14
C ALA A 27 44.16 -30.21 5.65
N LEU A 28 44.18 -31.31 6.39
CA LEU A 28 44.59 -31.41 7.78
C LEU A 28 46.10 -31.15 7.87
N ALA A 29 46.51 -30.16 8.62
CA ALA A 29 47.89 -30.01 9.09
C ALA A 29 47.86 -29.81 10.60
N GLY A 30 48.20 -30.84 11.30
CA GLY A 30 48.43 -30.82 12.73
C GLY A 30 49.73 -30.07 13.05
N VAL A 31 49.65 -29.13 13.97
CA VAL A 31 50.83 -28.55 14.63
C VAL A 31 50.66 -28.72 16.13
N LEU A 32 51.45 -29.66 16.66
CA LEU A 32 51.76 -29.77 18.10
C LEU A 32 52.46 -28.47 18.54
N TRP A 33 51.94 -27.77 19.51
CA TRP A 33 52.67 -26.81 20.27
C TRP A 33 52.67 -27.12 21.75
N ALA A 34 53.87 -27.11 22.27
CA ALA A 34 54.27 -27.49 23.60
C ALA A 34 53.60 -26.66 24.69
N THR A 35 53.26 -27.35 25.76
CA THR A 35 52.84 -26.75 27.03
C THR A 35 53.96 -25.97 27.67
N CYS A 36 53.78 -24.67 27.80
CA CYS A 36 54.57 -23.89 28.75
C CYS A 36 53.62 -23.44 29.86
N ALA A 37 53.73 -24.10 31.00
CA ALA A 37 53.01 -23.73 32.23
C ALA A 37 53.67 -22.51 32.84
N CYS A 38 53.07 -21.32 32.66
CA CYS A 38 53.36 -20.16 33.48
C CYS A 38 52.13 -19.86 34.37
N THR A 39 52.24 -20.29 35.60
CA THR A 39 51.29 -19.92 36.68
C THR A 39 51.49 -18.46 37.05
N GLY A 40 50.78 -17.58 36.37
CA GLY A 40 50.65 -16.16 36.74
C GLY A 40 49.29 -15.95 37.42
N LEU A 41 49.25 -15.87 38.72
CA LEU A 41 48.12 -15.35 39.48
C LEU A 41 47.88 -13.88 39.11
N PHE A 42 46.98 -13.62 38.18
CA PHE A 42 46.39 -12.27 38.02
C PHE A 42 45.15 -12.16 38.90
N PRO A 43 45.06 -11.14 39.76
CA PRO A 43 43.85 -10.89 40.48
C PRO A 43 42.78 -10.46 39.44
N MET A 44 41.76 -11.29 39.23
CA MET A 44 40.55 -10.87 38.53
C MET A 44 39.87 -9.79 39.38
N THR A 45 40.12 -8.53 39.08
CA THR A 45 39.25 -7.46 39.51
C THR A 45 37.91 -7.65 38.79
N ALA A 46 36.94 -8.18 39.48
CA ALA A 46 35.55 -8.18 39.03
C ALA A 46 35.10 -6.74 38.82
N ARG A 47 35.10 -6.31 37.57
CA ARG A 47 34.53 -5.03 37.17
C ARG A 47 33.04 -5.20 37.33
N ALA A 48 32.52 -4.69 38.44
CA ALA A 48 31.09 -4.60 38.65
C ALA A 48 30.47 -3.91 37.41
N GLN A 49 29.67 -4.64 36.64
CA GLN A 49 28.79 -4.04 35.66
C GLN A 49 27.87 -3.07 36.43
N GLN A 50 28.21 -1.79 36.36
CA GLN A 50 27.29 -0.75 36.75
C GLN A 50 26.03 -0.96 35.95
N GLY A 51 24.98 -1.46 36.58
CA GLY A 51 23.66 -1.56 36.00
C GLY A 51 23.31 -0.19 35.43
N ILE A 52 23.07 -0.15 34.13
CA ILE A 52 22.51 1.02 33.46
C ILE A 52 21.19 1.27 34.18
N ALA A 53 21.16 2.24 35.08
CA ALA A 53 19.93 2.72 35.69
C ALA A 53 19.00 3.05 34.52
N LYS A 54 17.88 2.36 34.44
CA LYS A 54 16.83 2.70 33.47
C LYS A 54 16.45 4.14 33.78
N SER A 55 16.96 5.09 32.98
CA SER A 55 16.48 6.46 33.04
C SER A 55 14.99 6.40 32.73
N SER A 56 14.14 6.63 33.70
CA SER A 56 12.73 6.78 33.44
C SER A 56 12.57 7.96 32.51
N SER A 57 12.08 7.68 31.30
CA SER A 57 11.82 8.72 30.29
C SER A 57 10.82 9.71 30.91
N VAL A 58 11.22 10.96 31.01
CA VAL A 58 10.34 12.03 31.44
C VAL A 58 9.41 12.41 30.29
N VAL A 59 8.11 12.26 30.48
CA VAL A 59 7.11 12.70 29.51
C VAL A 59 6.80 14.18 29.78
N VAL A 60 7.02 15.02 28.77
CA VAL A 60 6.79 16.46 28.86
C VAL A 60 5.69 16.87 27.89
N GLN A 61 4.67 17.54 28.39
CA GLN A 61 3.65 18.20 27.59
C GLN A 61 4.08 19.66 27.35
N PRO A 62 4.33 20.05 26.10
CA PRO A 62 4.63 21.44 25.76
C PRO A 62 3.48 22.36 26.18
N GLY A 63 3.80 23.53 26.77
CA GLY A 63 2.83 24.59 27.00
C GLY A 63 2.44 25.31 25.71
N ALA A 64 1.32 25.99 25.73
CA ALA A 64 0.98 26.93 24.66
C ALA A 64 2.02 28.08 24.58
N PRO A 65 2.15 28.82 23.44
CA PRO A 65 3.08 29.92 23.34
C PRO A 65 2.98 30.87 24.56
N GLY A 66 4.10 31.06 25.25
CA GLY A 66 4.16 31.87 26.47
C GLY A 66 3.82 31.14 27.78
N LEU A 67 3.45 29.87 27.76
CA LEU A 67 3.17 29.07 28.95
C LEU A 67 4.25 27.99 29.17
N PRO A 68 4.59 27.67 30.44
CA PRO A 68 5.59 26.66 30.74
C PRO A 68 5.10 25.24 30.36
N SER A 69 6.04 24.39 29.98
CA SER A 69 5.79 22.95 29.77
C SER A 69 5.46 22.26 31.10
N LYS A 70 4.62 21.23 31.07
CA LYS A 70 4.26 20.39 32.20
C LYS A 70 4.94 19.03 32.11
N THR A 71 5.54 18.57 33.20
CA THR A 71 6.00 17.19 33.34
C THR A 71 4.82 16.28 33.68
N LEU A 72 4.63 15.22 32.91
CA LEU A 72 3.58 14.24 33.11
C LEU A 72 4.16 12.97 33.74
N PRO A 73 3.34 12.16 34.46
CA PRO A 73 3.75 10.84 34.93
C PRO A 73 4.28 9.97 33.77
N ALA A 74 5.26 9.11 34.07
CA ALA A 74 5.79 8.14 33.05
C ALA A 74 4.72 7.18 32.51
N SER A 75 3.60 7.05 33.20
CA SER A 75 2.42 6.28 32.77
C SER A 75 1.48 7.05 31.85
N ALA A 76 1.71 8.35 31.65
CA ALA A 76 0.88 9.15 30.76
C ALA A 76 0.93 8.56 29.32
N ARG A 77 -0.23 8.38 28.75
CA ARG A 77 -0.40 7.97 27.35
C ARG A 77 -1.12 9.09 26.61
N PRO A 78 -0.72 9.39 25.36
CA PRO A 78 -1.50 10.30 24.56
C PRO A 78 -2.89 9.72 24.36
N THR A 79 -3.91 10.52 24.60
CA THR A 79 -5.28 10.19 24.19
C THR A 79 -5.37 10.52 22.71
N LEU A 80 -5.65 9.52 21.87
CA LEU A 80 -5.92 9.76 20.46
C LEU A 80 -7.15 10.68 20.35
N PRO A 81 -7.12 11.69 19.49
CA PRO A 81 -8.32 12.44 19.17
C PRO A 81 -9.45 11.48 18.79
N GLN A 82 -10.66 11.75 19.27
CA GLN A 82 -11.81 10.98 18.78
C GLN A 82 -12.01 11.34 17.31
N PRO A 83 -12.20 10.34 16.42
CA PRO A 83 -12.47 10.63 15.03
C PRO A 83 -13.78 11.39 14.88
N SER A 84 -13.83 12.32 13.96
CA SER A 84 -15.09 12.96 13.59
C SER A 84 -16.02 11.97 12.91
N GLN A 85 -17.31 12.27 12.85
CA GLN A 85 -18.25 11.44 12.11
C GLN A 85 -17.87 11.39 10.61
N ALA A 86 -17.40 12.50 10.06
CA ALA A 86 -16.91 12.56 8.68
C ALA A 86 -15.69 11.65 8.42
N ASP A 87 -14.77 11.53 9.39
CA ASP A 87 -13.64 10.61 9.30
C ASP A 87 -14.11 9.14 9.21
N ILE A 88 -15.08 8.78 10.04
CA ILE A 88 -15.66 7.43 10.07
C ILE A 88 -16.36 7.12 8.74
N GLU A 89 -17.22 8.02 8.28
CA GLU A 89 -17.97 7.88 7.02
C GLU A 89 -17.03 7.82 5.81
N PHE A 90 -15.99 8.63 5.79
CA PHE A 90 -14.95 8.57 4.76
C PHE A 90 -14.26 7.20 4.73
N MET A 91 -13.80 6.69 5.87
CA MET A 91 -13.12 5.39 5.95
C MET A 91 -14.04 4.23 5.53
N GLN A 92 -15.28 4.24 5.98
CA GLN A 92 -16.27 3.22 5.60
C GLN A 92 -16.63 3.29 4.11
N GLY A 93 -16.85 4.50 3.60
CA GLY A 93 -17.14 4.73 2.19
C GLY A 93 -15.98 4.34 1.29
N MET A 94 -14.75 4.70 1.67
CA MET A 94 -13.55 4.39 0.89
C MET A 94 -13.25 2.89 0.87
N ILE A 95 -13.59 2.13 1.91
CA ILE A 95 -13.55 0.65 1.87
C ILE A 95 -14.44 0.10 0.77
N MET A 96 -15.67 0.56 0.67
CA MET A 96 -16.61 0.14 -0.38
C MET A 96 -16.13 0.57 -1.77
N HIS A 97 -15.66 1.79 -1.88
CA HIS A 97 -15.10 2.35 -3.11
C HIS A 97 -13.93 1.50 -3.60
N HIS A 98 -12.91 1.25 -2.78
CA HIS A 98 -11.75 0.43 -3.11
C HIS A 98 -12.10 -1.02 -3.46
N SER A 99 -13.13 -1.58 -2.82
CA SER A 99 -13.60 -2.94 -3.13
C SER A 99 -14.03 -3.06 -4.58
N GLN A 100 -14.66 -2.04 -5.17
CA GLN A 100 -15.01 -2.07 -6.59
C GLN A 100 -13.75 -2.10 -7.49
N ALA A 101 -12.70 -1.36 -7.16
CA ALA A 101 -11.45 -1.41 -7.93
C ALA A 101 -10.79 -2.80 -7.85
N VAL A 102 -10.83 -3.45 -6.68
CA VAL A 102 -10.35 -4.84 -6.54
C VAL A 102 -11.18 -5.79 -7.42
N ASP A 103 -12.50 -5.64 -7.46
CA ASP A 103 -13.38 -6.42 -8.35
C ASP A 103 -13.05 -6.18 -9.84
N MET A 104 -12.79 -4.93 -10.24
CA MET A 104 -12.38 -4.60 -11.59
C MET A 104 -11.04 -5.26 -11.96
N THR A 105 -10.05 -5.21 -11.06
CA THR A 105 -8.74 -5.81 -11.29
C THR A 105 -8.78 -7.33 -11.36
N ALA A 106 -9.69 -7.98 -10.63
CA ALA A 106 -9.88 -9.43 -10.66
C ALA A 106 -10.28 -9.97 -12.04
N LEU A 107 -10.89 -9.15 -12.90
CA LEU A 107 -11.27 -9.53 -14.26
C LEU A 107 -10.06 -9.66 -15.20
N ILE A 108 -8.96 -8.95 -14.94
CA ILE A 108 -7.83 -8.80 -15.86
C ILE A 108 -7.28 -10.13 -16.36
N ALA A 109 -7.07 -11.09 -15.43
CA ALA A 109 -6.40 -12.35 -15.75
C ALA A 109 -7.09 -13.15 -16.87
N SER A 110 -8.43 -13.08 -16.94
CA SER A 110 -9.25 -13.81 -17.92
C SER A 110 -9.73 -12.94 -19.10
N HIS A 111 -9.42 -11.63 -19.10
CA HIS A 111 -9.99 -10.68 -20.06
C HIS A 111 -8.96 -10.07 -21.02
N THR A 112 -7.67 -10.00 -20.63
CA THR A 112 -6.63 -9.42 -21.50
C THR A 112 -5.27 -10.09 -21.31
N GLU A 113 -4.48 -10.14 -22.37
CA GLU A 113 -3.07 -10.54 -22.36
C GLU A 113 -2.12 -9.33 -22.38
N ASN A 114 -2.65 -8.12 -22.31
CA ASN A 114 -1.86 -6.90 -22.31
C ASN A 114 -1.00 -6.80 -21.04
N LYS A 115 0.31 -6.92 -21.21
CA LYS A 115 1.28 -6.93 -20.11
C LYS A 115 1.26 -5.63 -19.30
N GLY A 116 1.04 -4.48 -19.93
CA GLY A 116 0.94 -3.18 -19.28
C GLY A 116 -0.28 -3.12 -18.35
N VAL A 117 -1.45 -3.51 -18.85
CA VAL A 117 -2.70 -3.56 -18.08
C VAL A 117 -2.59 -4.57 -16.94
N ARG A 118 -2.04 -5.76 -17.19
CA ARG A 118 -1.80 -6.78 -16.16
C ARG A 118 -0.86 -6.28 -15.05
N SER A 119 0.24 -5.62 -15.42
CA SER A 119 1.20 -5.07 -14.44
C SER A 119 0.60 -3.94 -13.61
N LEU A 120 -0.11 -3.01 -14.25
CA LEU A 120 -0.79 -1.92 -13.56
C LEU A 120 -1.89 -2.44 -12.64
N GLY A 121 -2.76 -3.33 -13.15
CA GLY A 121 -3.85 -3.90 -12.35
C GLY A 121 -3.37 -4.69 -11.13
N ALA A 122 -2.24 -5.41 -11.24
CA ALA A 122 -1.65 -6.10 -10.08
C ALA A 122 -1.18 -5.10 -9.00
N LYS A 123 -0.61 -3.96 -9.39
CA LYS A 123 -0.22 -2.89 -8.44
C LYS A 123 -1.45 -2.28 -7.77
N ILE A 124 -2.47 -1.89 -8.56
CA ILE A 124 -3.71 -1.32 -8.05
C ILE A 124 -4.40 -2.32 -7.09
N SER A 125 -4.51 -3.59 -7.47
CA SER A 125 -5.11 -4.62 -6.62
C SER A 125 -4.38 -4.76 -5.28
N SER A 126 -3.04 -4.75 -5.30
CA SER A 126 -2.24 -4.86 -4.09
C SER A 126 -2.39 -3.63 -3.20
N SER A 127 -2.20 -2.42 -3.74
CA SER A 127 -2.29 -1.18 -2.95
C SER A 127 -3.67 -1.00 -2.34
N GLN A 128 -4.72 -1.14 -3.15
CA GLN A 128 -6.09 -0.95 -2.66
C GLN A 128 -6.53 -2.01 -1.65
N SER A 129 -6.04 -3.25 -1.79
CA SER A 129 -6.27 -4.28 -0.76
C SER A 129 -5.55 -3.95 0.55
N ASP A 130 -4.33 -3.40 0.50
CA ASP A 130 -3.59 -2.95 1.68
C ASP A 130 -4.28 -1.75 2.35
N GLU A 131 -4.78 -0.82 1.55
CA GLU A 131 -5.52 0.36 1.99
C GLU A 131 -6.85 -0.03 2.66
N ILE A 132 -7.60 -0.99 2.10
CA ILE A 132 -8.80 -1.56 2.75
C ILE A 132 -8.43 -2.13 4.12
N ARG A 133 -7.35 -2.92 4.22
CA ARG A 133 -6.91 -3.48 5.50
C ARG A 133 -6.49 -2.40 6.51
N PHE A 134 -5.86 -1.33 6.04
CA PHE A 134 -5.53 -0.18 6.87
C PHE A 134 -6.79 0.48 7.43
N MET A 135 -7.76 0.82 6.58
CA MET A 135 -9.00 1.47 6.98
C MET A 135 -9.82 0.62 7.97
N GLN A 136 -9.90 -0.69 7.73
CA GLN A 136 -10.55 -1.62 8.64
C GLN A 136 -9.88 -1.64 10.03
N ARG A 137 -8.54 -1.68 10.09
CA ARG A 137 -7.81 -1.62 11.36
C ARG A 137 -8.00 -0.27 12.04
N TRP A 138 -7.94 0.82 11.29
CA TRP A 138 -8.12 2.16 11.83
C TRP A 138 -9.50 2.32 12.49
N LEU A 139 -10.56 1.89 11.84
CA LEU A 139 -11.93 1.86 12.38
C LEU A 139 -12.02 0.96 13.63
N ALA A 140 -11.54 -0.28 13.54
CA ALA A 140 -11.62 -1.25 14.62
C ALA A 140 -10.88 -0.79 15.90
N THR A 141 -9.69 -0.19 15.75
CA THR A 141 -8.92 0.33 16.91
C THR A 141 -9.58 1.52 17.59
N ARG A 142 -10.52 2.17 16.91
CA ARG A 142 -11.34 3.28 17.44
C ARG A 142 -12.75 2.85 17.82
N GLY A 143 -13.01 1.54 17.86
CA GLY A 143 -14.32 0.96 18.22
C GLY A 143 -15.43 1.25 17.22
N GLN A 144 -15.06 1.59 15.97
CA GLN A 144 -16.02 1.91 14.91
C GLN A 144 -16.30 0.68 14.04
N PRO A 145 -17.54 0.53 13.51
CA PRO A 145 -17.85 -0.52 12.54
C PRO A 145 -16.99 -0.39 11.29
N THR A 146 -16.54 -1.52 10.75
CA THR A 146 -15.69 -1.56 9.52
C THR A 146 -16.48 -1.51 8.23
N SER A 147 -17.78 -1.50 8.29
CA SER A 147 -18.71 -1.31 7.17
C SER A 147 -19.68 -0.21 7.53
N MET A 148 -20.17 0.51 6.53
CA MET A 148 -21.37 1.34 6.76
C MET A 148 -22.47 0.39 7.25
N ALA A 149 -22.78 0.50 8.54
CA ALA A 149 -23.98 -0.14 9.02
C ALA A 149 -25.14 0.54 8.31
N MET A 150 -25.89 -0.22 7.53
CA MET A 150 -27.26 0.12 7.20
C MET A 150 -28.07 0.03 8.52
N ALA A 151 -27.47 0.61 9.58
CA ALA A 151 -28.00 0.56 10.92
C ALA A 151 -29.17 1.55 11.01
N GLY A 152 -30.36 1.02 10.99
CA GLY A 152 -31.48 1.72 11.60
C GLY A 152 -32.56 2.24 10.68
N MET A 153 -32.79 1.64 9.51
CA MET A 153 -34.10 1.73 8.88
C MET A 153 -34.83 0.40 8.98
N PRO A 154 -35.68 0.18 10.03
CA PRO A 154 -36.59 -0.96 10.04
C PRO A 154 -37.57 -0.78 8.89
N GLY A 155 -37.48 -1.63 7.87
CA GLY A 155 -38.46 -1.66 6.76
C GLY A 155 -37.96 -1.20 5.40
N MET A 156 -36.67 -0.95 5.20
CA MET A 156 -36.11 -0.69 3.88
C MET A 156 -35.87 -2.02 3.16
N ASP A 157 -36.82 -2.38 2.35
CA ASP A 157 -36.72 -3.47 1.38
C ASP A 157 -35.59 -3.13 0.40
N THR A 158 -34.49 -3.90 0.42
CA THR A 158 -33.31 -3.68 -0.42
C THR A 158 -33.56 -3.96 -1.92
N SER A 159 -34.79 -4.20 -2.30
CA SER A 159 -35.21 -4.65 -3.64
C SER A 159 -35.46 -3.52 -4.64
N GLY A 160 -35.18 -2.25 -4.35
CA GLY A 160 -35.56 -1.20 -5.31
C GLY A 160 -34.93 0.18 -5.17
N GLN A 161 -34.14 0.44 -4.16
CA GLN A 161 -33.46 1.74 -4.08
C GLN A 161 -32.02 1.62 -4.59
N SER A 162 -31.78 2.24 -5.75
CA SER A 162 -30.43 2.55 -6.22
C SER A 162 -29.70 3.28 -5.09
N MET A 163 -28.81 2.57 -4.36
CA MET A 163 -27.87 3.27 -3.48
C MET A 163 -27.17 4.30 -4.33
N ALA A 164 -27.22 5.56 -3.92
CA ALA A 164 -26.48 6.61 -4.61
C ALA A 164 -25.03 6.16 -4.71
N LEU A 165 -24.55 5.96 -5.93
CA LEU A 165 -23.15 5.58 -6.15
C LEU A 165 -22.25 6.67 -5.60
N MET A 166 -21.23 6.27 -4.84
CA MET A 166 -20.21 7.22 -4.43
C MET A 166 -19.51 7.82 -5.66
N PRO A 167 -18.94 9.02 -5.52
CA PRO A 167 -18.27 9.69 -6.64
C PRO A 167 -17.33 8.73 -7.39
N GLY A 168 -17.42 8.70 -8.71
CA GLY A 168 -16.54 7.93 -9.58
C GLY A 168 -16.78 6.42 -9.64
N MET A 169 -17.56 5.82 -8.75
CA MET A 169 -17.89 4.40 -8.87
C MET A 169 -18.55 4.09 -10.23
N LEU A 170 -18.18 2.95 -10.80
CA LEU A 170 -18.83 2.44 -12.01
C LEU A 170 -20.26 2.02 -11.69
N THR A 171 -21.16 2.35 -12.60
CA THR A 171 -22.55 1.86 -12.53
C THR A 171 -22.61 0.35 -12.77
N PRO A 172 -23.71 -0.33 -12.38
CA PRO A 172 -23.90 -1.73 -12.70
C PRO A 172 -23.74 -2.02 -14.20
N GLU A 173 -24.25 -1.14 -15.08
CA GLU A 173 -24.19 -1.28 -16.53
C GLU A 173 -22.73 -1.15 -17.02
N GLN A 174 -21.94 -0.22 -16.47
CA GLN A 174 -20.50 -0.08 -16.77
C GLN A 174 -19.73 -1.33 -16.33
N MET A 175 -20.00 -1.84 -15.14
CA MET A 175 -19.38 -3.08 -14.65
C MET A 175 -19.77 -4.28 -15.51
N ASP A 176 -21.00 -4.37 -15.98
CA ASP A 176 -21.45 -5.44 -16.89
C ASP A 176 -20.79 -5.34 -18.27
N ALA A 177 -20.63 -4.13 -18.80
CA ALA A 177 -19.87 -3.90 -20.03
C ALA A 177 -18.41 -4.37 -19.86
N LEU A 178 -17.78 -4.03 -18.74
CA LEU A 178 -16.41 -4.45 -18.43
C LEU A 178 -16.28 -5.99 -18.32
N ARG A 179 -17.24 -6.67 -17.69
CA ARG A 179 -17.27 -8.14 -17.57
C ARG A 179 -17.44 -8.85 -18.91
N LYS A 180 -18.13 -8.23 -19.86
CA LYS A 180 -18.37 -8.81 -21.20
C LYS A 180 -17.22 -8.56 -22.17
N ALA A 181 -16.50 -7.47 -22.02
CA ALA A 181 -15.42 -7.07 -22.93
C ALA A 181 -14.20 -7.99 -22.82
N LYS A 182 -13.42 -8.11 -23.89
CA LYS A 182 -12.17 -8.87 -23.97
C LYS A 182 -11.12 -8.11 -24.78
N GLY A 183 -9.84 -8.45 -24.57
CA GLY A 183 -8.74 -7.90 -25.33
C GLY A 183 -8.66 -6.37 -25.28
N ALA A 184 -8.49 -5.73 -26.42
CA ALA A 184 -8.31 -4.27 -26.51
C ALA A 184 -9.52 -3.47 -26.01
N GLU A 185 -10.73 -3.99 -26.17
CA GLU A 185 -11.93 -3.33 -25.65
C GLU A 185 -11.98 -3.38 -24.14
N PHE A 186 -11.66 -4.53 -23.53
CA PHE A 186 -11.52 -4.65 -22.08
C PHE A 186 -10.46 -3.65 -21.57
N ASP A 187 -9.29 -3.61 -22.20
CA ASP A 187 -8.22 -2.69 -21.82
C ASP A 187 -8.71 -1.24 -21.76
N ARG A 188 -9.42 -0.81 -22.81
CA ARG A 188 -9.96 0.55 -22.91
C ARG A 188 -11.00 0.82 -21.82
N LEU A 189 -11.96 -0.08 -21.63
CA LEU A 189 -13.00 0.07 -20.60
C LEU A 189 -12.42 0.02 -19.19
N PHE A 190 -11.44 -0.86 -18.93
CA PHE A 190 -10.74 -0.94 -17.66
C PHE A 190 -10.01 0.37 -17.35
N LEU A 191 -9.19 0.87 -18.28
CA LEU A 191 -8.42 2.10 -18.06
C LEU A 191 -9.33 3.31 -17.87
N THR A 192 -10.35 3.49 -18.72
CA THR A 192 -11.28 4.62 -18.60
C THR A 192 -12.15 4.53 -17.34
N GLY A 193 -12.62 3.33 -17.00
CA GLY A 193 -13.38 3.10 -15.78
C GLY A 193 -12.55 3.33 -14.53
N MET A 194 -11.30 2.88 -14.52
CA MET A 194 -10.40 3.08 -13.37
C MET A 194 -9.97 4.56 -13.22
N ILE A 195 -9.80 5.30 -14.32
CA ILE A 195 -9.61 6.77 -14.26
C ILE A 195 -10.82 7.46 -13.63
N GLN A 196 -12.04 7.09 -14.05
CA GLN A 196 -13.28 7.60 -13.45
C GLN A 196 -13.33 7.30 -11.95
N HIS A 197 -13.04 6.05 -11.58
CA HIS A 197 -13.06 5.57 -10.21
C HIS A 197 -12.05 6.33 -9.33
N HIS A 198 -10.80 6.43 -9.75
CA HIS A 198 -9.77 7.19 -9.03
C HIS A 198 -10.13 8.68 -8.92
N GLY A 199 -10.67 9.27 -9.99
CA GLY A 199 -11.18 10.64 -9.94
C GLY A 199 -12.24 10.84 -8.86
N GLY A 200 -13.11 9.85 -8.65
CA GLY A 200 -14.11 9.86 -7.58
C GLY A 200 -13.49 9.82 -6.17
N ALA A 201 -12.47 8.99 -5.98
CA ALA A 201 -11.75 8.96 -4.71
C ALA A 201 -11.11 10.33 -4.38
N LEU A 202 -10.57 11.04 -5.38
CA LEU A 202 -10.03 12.39 -5.19
C LEU A 202 -11.13 13.40 -4.78
N VAL A 203 -12.35 13.23 -5.27
CA VAL A 203 -13.50 14.04 -4.80
C VAL A 203 -13.79 13.73 -3.34
N MET A 204 -13.86 12.45 -2.95
CA MET A 204 -14.09 12.06 -1.56
C MET A 204 -12.99 12.59 -0.62
N VAL A 205 -11.73 12.56 -1.03
CA VAL A 205 -10.60 13.16 -0.29
C VAL A 205 -10.81 14.65 -0.09
N LYS A 206 -11.18 15.37 -1.16
CA LYS A 206 -11.44 16.78 -1.09
C LYS A 206 -12.59 17.11 -0.13
N ASP A 207 -13.68 16.37 -0.22
CA ASP A 207 -14.86 16.57 0.61
C ASP A 207 -14.55 16.35 2.10
N LEU A 208 -13.69 15.35 2.41
CA LEU A 208 -13.21 15.13 3.78
C LEU A 208 -12.45 16.36 4.30
N PHE A 209 -11.48 16.87 3.54
CA PHE A 209 -10.67 18.01 3.98
C PHE A 209 -11.43 19.35 3.97
N ASP A 210 -12.48 19.48 3.17
CA ASP A 210 -13.38 20.64 3.20
C ASP A 210 -14.34 20.60 4.41
N THR A 211 -14.46 19.44 5.08
CA THR A 211 -15.35 19.28 6.24
C THR A 211 -14.68 19.80 7.50
N ALA A 212 -15.26 20.77 8.15
CA ALA A 212 -14.71 21.37 9.37
C ALA A 212 -14.55 20.34 10.48
N GLY A 213 -13.32 20.22 11.03
CA GLY A 213 -12.97 19.30 12.09
C GLY A 213 -12.65 17.86 11.64
N ALA A 214 -12.80 17.55 10.36
CA ALA A 214 -12.39 16.27 9.80
C ALA A 214 -10.88 16.24 9.47
N GLY A 215 -10.32 15.04 9.31
CA GLY A 215 -8.91 14.87 8.91
C GLY A 215 -7.89 15.26 9.96
N GLN A 216 -8.27 15.41 11.24
CA GLN A 216 -7.37 15.85 12.31
C GLN A 216 -6.57 14.70 12.93
N ASP A 217 -6.95 13.45 12.73
CA ASP A 217 -6.19 12.28 13.14
C ASP A 217 -4.96 12.12 12.23
N ALA A 218 -3.76 12.02 12.82
CA ALA A 218 -2.50 11.99 12.07
C ALA A 218 -2.36 10.77 11.16
N GLU A 219 -2.88 9.60 11.57
CA GLU A 219 -2.85 8.39 10.75
C GLU A 219 -3.80 8.53 9.55
N LEU A 220 -5.00 9.08 9.79
CA LEU A 220 -5.97 9.38 8.74
C LEU A 220 -5.39 10.40 7.75
N PHE A 221 -4.85 11.52 8.24
CA PHE A 221 -4.28 12.57 7.41
C PHE A 221 -3.19 12.04 6.47
N ASN A 222 -2.23 11.27 7.02
CA ASN A 222 -1.17 10.67 6.21
C ASN A 222 -1.73 9.70 5.17
N PHE A 223 -2.63 8.80 5.59
CA PHE A 223 -3.27 7.85 4.69
C PHE A 223 -3.99 8.55 3.54
N VAL A 224 -4.82 9.55 3.83
CA VAL A 224 -5.58 10.27 2.81
C VAL A 224 -4.68 11.02 1.85
N THR A 225 -3.58 11.59 2.34
CA THR A 225 -2.57 12.27 1.51
C THR A 225 -1.87 11.28 0.58
N ASP A 226 -1.56 10.08 1.07
CA ASP A 226 -0.95 9.02 0.25
C ASP A 226 -1.93 8.53 -0.82
N VAL A 227 -3.20 8.33 -0.48
CA VAL A 227 -4.26 8.00 -1.45
C VAL A 227 -4.38 9.08 -2.53
N ASP A 228 -4.44 10.37 -2.16
CA ASP A 228 -4.52 11.47 -3.14
C ASP A 228 -3.34 11.44 -4.12
N SER A 229 -2.13 11.38 -3.61
CA SER A 229 -0.92 11.41 -4.44
C SER A 229 -0.78 10.18 -5.32
N GLY A 230 -1.04 8.99 -4.78
CA GLY A 230 -0.97 7.71 -5.46
C GLY A 230 -1.98 7.62 -6.61
N GLN A 231 -3.24 7.94 -6.33
CA GLN A 231 -4.28 7.85 -7.36
C GLN A 231 -4.11 8.89 -8.47
N ARG A 232 -3.62 10.10 -8.17
CA ARG A 232 -3.22 11.06 -9.23
C ARG A 232 -2.09 10.52 -10.11
N ALA A 233 -1.13 9.83 -9.55
CA ALA A 233 -0.05 9.21 -10.33
C ALA A 233 -0.59 8.08 -11.22
N GLU A 234 -1.47 7.23 -10.71
CA GLU A 234 -2.08 6.14 -11.46
C GLU A 234 -2.99 6.65 -12.59
N ILE A 235 -3.77 7.72 -12.36
CA ILE A 235 -4.55 8.39 -13.42
C ILE A 235 -3.64 8.80 -14.58
N ARG A 236 -2.50 9.43 -14.32
CA ARG A 236 -1.56 9.84 -15.38
C ARG A 236 -1.00 8.65 -16.14
N ILE A 237 -0.67 7.56 -15.44
CA ILE A 237 -0.19 6.31 -16.09
C ILE A 237 -1.27 5.76 -17.01
N MET A 238 -2.51 5.68 -16.57
CA MET A 238 -3.64 5.16 -17.35
C MET A 238 -3.95 6.05 -18.57
N GLN A 239 -3.87 7.38 -18.42
CA GLN A 239 -4.05 8.32 -19.53
C GLN A 239 -2.98 8.10 -20.61
N ASN A 240 -1.70 8.00 -20.22
CA ASN A 240 -0.60 7.70 -21.16
C ASN A 240 -0.82 6.37 -21.89
N MET A 241 -1.26 5.32 -21.18
CA MET A 241 -1.55 4.02 -21.78
C MET A 241 -2.72 4.07 -22.79
N LEU A 242 -3.67 4.98 -22.63
CA LEU A 242 -4.76 5.20 -23.56
C LEU A 242 -4.30 5.99 -24.81
N GLU A 243 -3.34 6.92 -24.65
CA GLU A 243 -2.78 7.71 -25.75
C GLU A 243 -1.88 6.88 -26.67
N GLU A 244 -1.04 5.99 -26.09
CA GLU A 244 -0.15 5.08 -26.85
C GLU A 244 -0.91 4.09 -27.75
N LYS A 245 -2.21 3.92 -27.54
CA LYS A 245 -3.06 3.00 -28.32
C LYS A 245 -3.88 3.72 -29.42
N ARG A 246 -3.71 5.02 -29.60
CA ARG A 246 -4.35 5.79 -30.68
C ARG A 246 -3.45 5.84 -31.90
#